data_22d81283a50ca43b99949c112ce81fdd
#
_entry.id   22d81283a50ca43b99949c112ce81fdd
#
_cell.length_a   1.000
_cell.length_b   1.000
_cell.length_c   1.000
_cell.angle_alpha   90.00
_cell.angle_beta   90.00
_cell.angle_gamma   90.00
#
_symmetry.space_group_name_H-M   'P 1'
#
loop_
_entity.id
_entity.type
_entity.pdbx_description
1 polymer ?
#
loop_
_entity_poly.entity_id
_entity_poly.type
_entity_poly.pdbx_seq_one_letter_code
_entity_poly.pdbx_strand_id
1 'polypeptide(L)'
;DMRLGDFRTDILGEDEKFDLIFGSPPYWPPENGVLSEHPQKVACRFEMRGDVADYATTAATHLTPGGLFACVFPGDQRERVEAAAAAAGLKIIRRKAVHFREGDPPRIDLYAMHLAQDLPDDFQTHFEEPLIIRRLDGSIDTAYAAIKLSFGFPP
;
A
#
# COMPACT_ATOMS: atom_id res chain seq x y z
N ASP A 1 2.53 1.30 21.05
CA ASP A 1 3.29 2.54 21.19
C ASP A 1 2.93 3.48 20.04
N MET A 2 2.53 4.72 20.37
CA MET A 2 2.25 5.76 19.36
C MET A 2 3.33 6.83 19.44
N ARG A 3 3.95 7.14 18.29
CA ARG A 3 5.03 8.12 18.20
C ARG A 3 4.65 9.23 17.25
N LEU A 4 5.01 10.46 17.59
CA LEU A 4 4.85 11.63 16.74
C LEU A 4 6.22 12.02 16.17
N GLY A 5 6.34 12.04 14.84
CA GLY A 5 7.58 12.41 14.16
C GLY A 5 7.53 12.06 12.68
N ASP A 6 8.65 12.23 12.01
CA ASP A 6 8.83 11.84 10.62
C ASP A 6 9.40 10.40 10.57
N PHE A 7 8.64 9.47 9.98
CA PHE A 7 9.06 8.06 9.88
C PHE A 7 10.35 7.86 9.07
N ARG A 8 10.73 8.85 8.26
CA ARG A 8 11.94 8.81 7.44
C ARG A 8 13.22 9.11 8.24
N THR A 9 13.10 9.74 9.39
CA THR A 9 14.27 10.28 10.11
C THR A 9 14.31 9.97 11.60
N ASP A 10 13.24 10.22 12.36
CA ASP A 10 13.40 10.46 13.80
C ASP A 10 12.68 9.51 14.74
N ILE A 11 11.65 8.79 14.26
CA ILE A 11 10.76 8.06 15.16
C ILE A 11 11.11 6.58 15.33
N LEU A 12 11.97 6.07 14.45
CA LEU A 12 12.43 4.68 14.50
C LEU A 12 13.90 4.64 14.91
N GLY A 13 14.24 3.77 15.87
CA GLY A 13 15.62 3.49 16.21
C GLY A 13 16.33 2.74 15.07
N GLU A 14 17.63 2.95 14.90
CA GLU A 14 18.43 2.34 13.82
C GLU A 14 18.32 0.80 13.83
N ASP A 15 18.25 0.18 14.99
CA ASP A 15 18.15 -1.28 15.17
C ASP A 15 16.71 -1.78 15.31
N GLU A 16 15.72 -0.90 15.25
CA GLU A 16 14.32 -1.29 15.43
C GLU A 16 13.79 -2.01 14.20
N LYS A 17 13.28 -3.23 14.38
CA LYS A 17 12.80 -4.11 13.31
C LYS A 17 11.38 -4.58 13.60
N PHE A 18 10.63 -4.83 12.52
CA PHE A 18 9.22 -5.23 12.57
C PHE A 18 8.95 -6.41 11.63
N ASP A 19 8.10 -7.34 12.07
CA ASP A 19 7.63 -8.46 11.26
C ASP A 19 6.57 -8.03 10.26
N LEU A 20 5.85 -6.92 10.56
CA LEU A 20 4.82 -6.36 9.71
C LEU A 20 4.90 -4.84 9.71
N ILE A 21 5.05 -4.28 8.52
CA ILE A 21 4.92 -2.85 8.26
C ILE A 21 3.79 -2.66 7.26
N PHE A 22 2.90 -1.72 7.50
CA PHE A 22 1.86 -1.38 6.52
C PHE A 22 1.63 0.12 6.45
N GLY A 23 1.17 0.58 5.30
CA GLY A 23 0.92 2.00 5.10
C GLY A 23 0.04 2.30 3.89
N SER A 24 -0.48 3.52 3.89
CA SER A 24 -1.18 4.12 2.75
C SER A 24 -0.45 5.40 2.38
N PRO A 25 0.57 5.33 1.52
CA PRO A 25 1.29 6.51 1.07
C PRO A 25 0.34 7.53 0.43
N PRO A 26 0.61 8.83 0.47
CA PRO A 26 -0.13 9.80 -0.33
C PRO A 26 0.04 9.48 -1.82
N TYR A 27 -1.00 9.79 -2.62
CA TYR A 27 -1.10 9.28 -3.99
C TYR A 27 -0.64 10.27 -5.05
N TRP A 28 -0.64 11.55 -4.74
CA TRP A 28 -0.50 12.60 -5.75
C TRP A 28 0.65 13.54 -5.47
N PRO A 29 1.51 13.80 -6.46
CA PRO A 29 2.43 14.93 -6.40
C PRO A 29 1.66 16.25 -6.18
N PRO A 30 2.21 17.22 -5.44
CA PRO A 30 1.52 18.45 -5.09
C PRO A 30 0.98 19.25 -6.29
N GLU A 31 1.65 19.16 -7.44
CA GLU A 31 1.27 19.82 -8.69
C GLU A 31 0.05 19.19 -9.39
N ASN A 32 -0.34 17.99 -9.02
CA ASN A 32 -1.36 17.20 -9.73
C ASN A 32 -2.76 17.32 -9.13
N GLY A 33 -3.08 18.40 -8.41
CA GLY A 33 -4.42 18.55 -7.87
C GLY A 33 -4.75 19.88 -7.22
N VAL A 34 -6.04 20.06 -6.93
CA VAL A 34 -6.52 21.21 -6.15
C VAL A 34 -6.27 20.94 -4.68
N LEU A 35 -5.46 21.77 -4.06
CA LEU A 35 -5.17 21.69 -2.63
C LEU A 35 -6.45 21.97 -1.82
N SER A 36 -6.70 21.12 -0.82
CA SER A 36 -7.80 21.34 0.12
C SER A 36 -7.47 22.54 1.03
N GLU A 37 -8.48 23.28 1.46
CA GLU A 37 -8.31 24.35 2.48
C GLU A 37 -7.83 23.80 3.83
N HIS A 38 -8.04 22.50 4.09
CA HIS A 38 -7.65 21.87 5.35
C HIS A 38 -6.23 21.28 5.23
N PRO A 39 -5.22 21.80 5.98
CA PRO A 39 -3.82 21.40 5.85
C PRO A 39 -3.59 19.89 6.04
N GLN A 40 -4.32 19.25 6.94
CA GLN A 40 -4.19 17.81 7.21
C GLN A 40 -4.68 16.97 6.03
N LYS A 41 -5.75 17.40 5.32
CA LYS A 41 -6.21 16.73 4.10
C LYS A 41 -5.19 16.85 2.97
N VAL A 42 -4.50 18.00 2.88
CA VAL A 42 -3.40 18.19 1.93
C VAL A 42 -2.29 17.17 2.21
N ALA A 43 -1.81 17.10 3.44
CA ALA A 43 -0.73 16.20 3.83
C ALA A 43 -1.06 14.71 3.66
N CYS A 44 -2.35 14.31 3.77
CA CYS A 44 -2.78 12.94 3.57
C CYS A 44 -2.95 12.54 2.09
N ARG A 45 -3.20 13.51 1.20
CA ARG A 45 -3.47 13.23 -0.21
C ARG A 45 -2.27 13.46 -1.11
N PHE A 46 -1.45 14.43 -0.76
CA PHE A 46 -0.32 14.87 -1.57
C PHE A 46 1.00 14.51 -0.91
N GLU A 47 2.00 14.25 -1.72
CA GLU A 47 3.34 13.82 -1.34
C GLU A 47 4.18 14.93 -0.68
N MET A 48 3.53 15.66 0.25
CA MET A 48 4.15 16.77 0.98
C MET A 48 5.18 16.32 2.01
N ARG A 49 5.05 15.09 2.51
CA ARG A 49 5.86 14.52 3.62
C ARG A 49 6.28 13.08 3.34
N GLY A 50 6.62 12.80 2.11
CA GLY A 50 7.03 11.48 1.64
C GLY A 50 6.07 10.90 0.63
N ASP A 51 6.60 10.03 -0.20
CA ASP A 51 5.90 9.31 -1.27
C ASP A 51 6.01 7.79 -1.07
N VAL A 52 5.57 7.01 -2.05
CA VAL A 52 5.66 5.55 -1.99
C VAL A 52 7.11 5.04 -1.92
N ALA A 53 8.08 5.77 -2.44
CA ALA A 53 9.49 5.39 -2.37
C ALA A 53 10.06 5.56 -0.96
N ASP A 54 9.66 6.63 -0.25
CA ASP A 54 10.02 6.83 1.16
C ASP A 54 9.46 5.70 2.04
N TYR A 55 8.18 5.31 1.81
CA TYR A 55 7.57 4.18 2.53
C TYR A 55 8.29 2.86 2.25
N ALA A 56 8.63 2.58 0.98
CA ALA A 56 9.36 1.38 0.60
C ALA A 56 10.76 1.34 1.22
N THR A 57 11.49 2.46 1.19
CA THR A 57 12.84 2.57 1.76
C THR A 57 12.83 2.36 3.27
N THR A 58 11.92 3.03 3.97
CA THR A 58 11.78 2.86 5.43
C THR A 58 11.38 1.44 5.78
N ALA A 59 10.43 0.85 5.04
CA ALA A 59 10.04 -0.54 5.25
C ALA A 59 11.22 -1.49 5.06
N ALA A 60 11.98 -1.36 3.97
CA ALA A 60 13.15 -2.22 3.71
C ALA A 60 14.21 -2.11 4.81
N THR A 61 14.40 -0.88 5.35
CA THR A 61 15.35 -0.65 6.45
C THR A 61 14.91 -1.32 7.75
N HIS A 62 13.60 -1.38 8.03
CA HIS A 62 13.08 -1.80 9.33
C HIS A 62 12.35 -3.15 9.32
N LEU A 63 12.30 -3.89 8.23
CA LEU A 63 11.79 -5.26 8.23
C LEU A 63 12.76 -6.24 8.88
N THR A 64 12.21 -7.21 9.63
CA THR A 64 12.92 -8.43 10.01
C THR A 64 13.13 -9.32 8.78
N PRO A 65 14.12 -10.24 8.77
CA PRO A 65 14.18 -11.30 7.76
C PRO A 65 12.84 -12.06 7.68
N GLY A 66 12.27 -12.18 6.48
CA GLY A 66 10.93 -12.76 6.28
C GLY A 66 9.77 -11.85 6.69
N GLY A 67 10.02 -10.63 7.12
CA GLY A 67 9.00 -9.64 7.45
C GLY A 67 8.23 -9.14 6.23
N LEU A 68 7.01 -8.65 6.44
CA LEU A 68 6.07 -8.25 5.39
C LEU A 68 5.86 -6.74 5.37
N PHE A 69 6.06 -6.10 4.22
CA PHE A 69 5.55 -4.76 3.94
C PHE A 69 4.28 -4.83 3.11
N ALA A 70 3.21 -4.20 3.59
CA ALA A 70 1.94 -4.11 2.88
C ALA A 70 1.56 -2.66 2.63
N CYS A 71 1.17 -2.32 1.39
CA CYS A 71 0.67 -0.99 1.08
C CYS A 71 -0.48 -1.02 0.08
N VAL A 72 -1.21 0.09 0.05
CA VAL A 72 -2.28 0.36 -0.91
C VAL A 72 -1.88 1.56 -1.75
N PHE A 73 -2.08 1.47 -3.07
CA PHE A 73 -1.76 2.56 -3.99
C PHE A 73 -2.72 2.57 -5.20
N PRO A 74 -2.88 3.71 -5.92
CA PRO A 74 -3.75 3.75 -7.11
C PRO A 74 -3.34 2.76 -8.18
N GLY A 75 -4.34 2.08 -8.77
CA GLY A 75 -4.10 1.03 -9.77
C GLY A 75 -3.50 1.54 -11.08
N ASP A 76 -3.71 2.82 -11.41
CA ASP A 76 -3.14 3.51 -12.57
C ASP A 76 -1.70 4.01 -12.36
N GLN A 77 -1.16 3.88 -11.13
CA GLN A 77 0.20 4.30 -10.77
C GLN A 77 1.10 3.12 -10.37
N ARG A 78 0.82 1.93 -10.89
CA ARG A 78 1.54 0.68 -10.57
C ARG A 78 3.05 0.79 -10.76
N GLU A 79 3.48 1.36 -11.86
CA GLU A 79 4.91 1.49 -12.21
C GLU A 79 5.70 2.23 -11.12
N ARG A 80 5.08 3.17 -10.41
CA ARG A 80 5.71 3.89 -9.30
C ARG A 80 5.99 2.96 -8.11
N VAL A 81 5.04 2.06 -7.80
CA VAL A 81 5.23 1.09 -6.72
C VAL A 81 6.30 0.06 -7.09
N GLU A 82 6.29 -0.43 -8.33
CA GLU A 82 7.28 -1.38 -8.83
C GLU A 82 8.69 -0.79 -8.80
N ALA A 83 8.83 0.47 -9.25
CA ALA A 83 10.10 1.19 -9.20
C ALA A 83 10.59 1.44 -7.77
N ALA A 84 9.68 1.88 -6.87
CA ALA A 84 9.99 2.12 -5.46
C ALA A 84 10.42 0.84 -4.74
N ALA A 85 9.70 -0.26 -4.96
CA ALA A 85 10.04 -1.57 -4.40
C ALA A 85 11.43 -2.03 -4.87
N ALA A 86 11.68 -2.00 -6.18
CA ALA A 86 12.96 -2.40 -6.74
C ALA A 86 14.13 -1.55 -6.21
N ALA A 87 13.96 -0.23 -6.15
CA ALA A 87 14.98 0.68 -5.63
C ALA A 87 15.29 0.45 -4.14
N ALA A 88 14.29 0.06 -3.36
CA ALA A 88 14.43 -0.24 -1.93
C ALA A 88 14.92 -1.67 -1.64
N GLY A 89 15.12 -2.52 -2.65
CA GLY A 89 15.47 -3.94 -2.45
C GLY A 89 14.31 -4.80 -1.94
N LEU A 90 13.08 -4.36 -2.20
CA LEU A 90 11.87 -5.14 -1.95
C LEU A 90 11.41 -5.89 -3.22
N LYS A 91 10.74 -7.01 -3.04
CA LYS A 91 10.05 -7.76 -4.09
C LYS A 91 8.57 -7.86 -3.79
N ILE A 92 7.74 -7.48 -4.74
CA ILE A 92 6.30 -7.67 -4.64
C ILE A 92 6.02 -9.19 -4.70
N ILE A 93 5.49 -9.75 -3.61
CA ILE A 93 5.16 -11.18 -3.53
C ILE A 93 3.70 -11.45 -3.93
N ARG A 94 2.80 -10.52 -3.60
CA ARG A 94 1.39 -10.59 -3.98
C ARG A 94 0.86 -9.24 -4.39
N ARG A 95 -0.06 -9.24 -5.33
CA ARG A 95 -0.82 -8.07 -5.74
C ARG A 95 -2.27 -8.43 -5.95
N LYS A 96 -3.18 -7.56 -5.47
CA LYS A 96 -4.63 -7.70 -5.67
C LYS A 96 -5.21 -6.38 -6.15
N ALA A 97 -5.83 -6.40 -7.31
CA ALA A 97 -6.58 -5.26 -7.83
C ALA A 97 -7.92 -5.11 -7.12
N VAL A 98 -8.34 -3.87 -6.84
CA VAL A 98 -9.64 -3.57 -6.23
C VAL A 98 -10.45 -2.67 -7.15
N HIS A 99 -11.59 -3.18 -7.59
CA HIS A 99 -12.56 -2.47 -8.41
C HIS A 99 -13.69 -1.95 -7.52
N PHE A 100 -13.92 -0.65 -7.51
CA PHE A 100 -15.02 -0.09 -6.72
C PHE A 100 -16.38 -0.46 -7.27
N ARG A 101 -16.45 -0.69 -8.58
CA ARG A 101 -17.62 -1.20 -9.28
C ARG A 101 -17.19 -2.23 -10.31
N GLU A 102 -18.00 -3.27 -10.47
CA GLU A 102 -17.81 -4.27 -11.52
C GLU A 102 -17.83 -3.61 -12.90
N GLY A 103 -16.88 -3.98 -13.76
CA GLY A 103 -16.70 -3.40 -15.10
C GLY A 103 -15.85 -2.13 -15.16
N ASP A 104 -15.64 -1.41 -14.04
CA ASP A 104 -14.73 -0.27 -13.99
C ASP A 104 -13.26 -0.74 -13.92
N PRO A 105 -12.29 0.07 -14.33
CA PRO A 105 -10.89 -0.21 -14.09
C PRO A 105 -10.57 -0.27 -12.59
N PRO A 106 -9.48 -0.95 -12.18
CA PRO A 106 -9.08 -1.00 -10.77
C PRO A 106 -8.79 0.40 -10.23
N ARG A 107 -9.38 0.71 -9.09
CA ARG A 107 -9.21 2.02 -8.44
C ARG A 107 -7.96 2.08 -7.58
N ILE A 108 -7.69 0.99 -6.87
CA ILE A 108 -6.49 0.80 -6.04
C ILE A 108 -5.99 -0.63 -6.21
N ASP A 109 -4.70 -0.81 -5.98
CA ASP A 109 -4.06 -2.12 -5.84
C ASP A 109 -3.54 -2.29 -4.41
N LEU A 110 -3.65 -3.51 -3.89
CA LEU A 110 -3.05 -3.94 -2.64
C LEU A 110 -1.76 -4.69 -2.96
N TYR A 111 -0.71 -4.34 -2.26
CA TYR A 111 0.62 -4.95 -2.43
C TYR A 111 1.09 -5.58 -1.14
N ALA A 112 1.73 -6.74 -1.25
CA ALA A 112 2.50 -7.36 -0.19
C ALA A 112 3.91 -7.61 -0.71
N MET A 113 4.93 -7.27 0.08
CA MET A 113 6.34 -7.27 -0.32
C MET A 113 7.20 -7.89 0.78
N HIS A 114 8.25 -8.60 0.38
CA HIS A 114 9.35 -9.02 1.25
C HIS A 114 10.66 -8.36 0.81
N LEU A 115 11.67 -8.43 1.66
CA LEU A 115 13.04 -8.15 1.23
C LEU A 115 13.40 -9.10 0.09
N ALA A 116 13.95 -8.58 -1.02
CA ALA A 116 14.29 -9.39 -2.17
C ALA A 116 15.31 -10.49 -1.84
N GLN A 117 16.22 -10.21 -0.92
CA GLN A 117 17.24 -11.17 -0.44
C GLN A 117 16.66 -12.37 0.31
N ASP A 118 15.41 -12.30 0.78
CA ASP A 118 14.74 -13.38 1.51
C ASP A 118 14.00 -14.35 0.57
N LEU A 119 14.05 -14.09 -0.74
CA LEU A 119 13.31 -14.86 -1.75
C LEU A 119 14.26 -15.56 -2.73
N PRO A 120 13.83 -16.68 -3.32
CA PRO A 120 14.57 -17.29 -4.44
C PRO A 120 14.70 -16.32 -5.63
N ASP A 121 15.79 -16.43 -6.38
CA ASP A 121 16.07 -15.58 -7.56
C ASP A 121 14.98 -15.70 -8.65
N ASP A 122 14.37 -16.86 -8.77
CA ASP A 122 13.29 -17.17 -9.73
C ASP A 122 11.89 -16.90 -9.19
N PHE A 123 11.75 -16.29 -8.00
CA PHE A 123 10.46 -15.99 -7.40
C PHE A 123 9.59 -15.15 -8.32
N GLN A 124 8.33 -15.58 -8.50
CA GLN A 124 7.33 -14.87 -9.31
C GLN A 124 6.25 -14.25 -8.43
N THR A 125 5.89 -13.01 -8.73
CA THR A 125 4.77 -12.32 -8.08
C THR A 125 3.46 -13.07 -8.31
N HIS A 126 2.72 -13.33 -7.23
CA HIS A 126 1.37 -13.91 -7.31
C HIS A 126 0.34 -12.79 -7.53
N PHE A 127 -0.38 -12.86 -8.65
CA PHE A 127 -1.51 -11.98 -8.94
C PHE A 127 -2.78 -12.65 -8.46
N GLU A 128 -3.40 -12.05 -7.44
CA GLU A 128 -4.64 -12.56 -6.86
C GLU A 128 -5.85 -12.17 -7.71
N GLU A 129 -6.93 -12.94 -7.60
CA GLU A 129 -8.22 -12.58 -8.19
C GLU A 129 -8.66 -11.19 -7.69
N PRO A 130 -9.13 -10.32 -8.60
CA PRO A 130 -9.55 -8.97 -8.24
C PRO A 130 -10.66 -8.97 -7.18
N LEU A 131 -10.63 -7.99 -6.29
CA LEU A 131 -11.72 -7.72 -5.36
C LEU A 131 -12.69 -6.70 -5.97
N ILE A 132 -13.94 -7.08 -6.10
CA ILE A 132 -15.02 -6.19 -6.52
C ILE A 132 -15.77 -5.72 -5.27
N ILE A 133 -15.99 -4.41 -5.15
CA ILE A 133 -16.74 -3.83 -4.01
C ILE A 133 -18.24 -3.87 -4.28
N ARG A 134 -18.66 -3.46 -5.50
CA ARG A 134 -20.06 -3.42 -5.92
C ARG A 134 -20.24 -4.07 -7.28
N ARG A 135 -21.31 -4.84 -7.41
CA ARG A 135 -21.77 -5.43 -8.66
C ARG A 135 -22.40 -4.37 -9.59
N LEU A 136 -22.69 -4.76 -10.84
CA LEU A 136 -23.32 -3.88 -11.83
C LEU A 136 -24.68 -3.35 -11.37
N ASP A 137 -25.45 -4.15 -10.63
CA ASP A 137 -26.75 -3.77 -10.06
C ASP A 137 -26.64 -2.84 -8.82
N GLY A 138 -25.42 -2.52 -8.38
CA GLY A 138 -25.14 -1.69 -7.22
C GLY A 138 -25.09 -2.45 -5.89
N SER A 139 -25.42 -3.73 -5.86
CA SER A 139 -25.30 -4.56 -4.66
C SER A 139 -23.84 -4.72 -4.23
N ILE A 140 -23.62 -5.02 -2.94
CA ILE A 140 -22.29 -5.33 -2.42
C ILE A 140 -21.89 -6.74 -2.87
N ASP A 141 -20.66 -6.87 -3.38
CA ASP A 141 -20.11 -8.16 -3.75
C ASP A 141 -19.98 -9.09 -2.54
N THR A 142 -20.27 -10.37 -2.73
CA THR A 142 -20.27 -11.36 -1.64
C THR A 142 -18.90 -11.56 -1.01
N ALA A 143 -17.81 -11.52 -1.79
CA ALA A 143 -16.46 -11.64 -1.26
C ALA A 143 -16.12 -10.42 -0.40
N TYR A 144 -16.49 -9.22 -0.84
CA TYR A 144 -16.29 -8.00 -0.05
C TYR A 144 -17.18 -7.98 1.21
N ALA A 145 -18.42 -8.42 1.11
CA ALA A 145 -19.30 -8.57 2.26
C ALA A 145 -18.71 -9.54 3.32
N ALA A 146 -18.13 -10.66 2.88
CA ALA A 146 -17.46 -11.59 3.79
C ALA A 146 -16.25 -10.95 4.51
N ILE A 147 -15.45 -10.14 3.80
CA ILE A 147 -14.36 -9.38 4.40
C ILE A 147 -14.91 -8.41 5.47
N LYS A 148 -15.95 -7.63 5.16
CA LYS A 148 -16.57 -6.71 6.12
C LYS A 148 -17.01 -7.44 7.38
N LEU A 149 -17.70 -8.57 7.23
CA LEU A 149 -18.18 -9.40 8.35
C LEU A 149 -17.02 -9.93 9.20
N SER A 150 -15.89 -10.33 8.59
CA SER A 150 -14.72 -10.81 9.34
C SER A 150 -14.10 -9.74 10.24
N PHE A 151 -14.30 -8.46 9.90
CA PHE A 151 -13.90 -7.31 10.72
C PHE A 151 -15.00 -6.76 11.62
N GLY A 152 -16.17 -7.43 11.71
CA GLY A 152 -17.30 -7.02 12.55
C GLY A 152 -18.15 -5.89 11.96
N PHE A 153 -18.01 -5.57 10.67
CA PHE A 153 -18.85 -4.59 10.00
C PHE A 153 -20.04 -5.26 9.30
N PRO A 154 -21.22 -4.65 9.29
CA PRO A 154 -22.34 -5.17 8.53
C PRO A 154 -22.04 -5.18 7.03
N PRO A 155 -22.59 -6.12 6.28
CA PRO A 155 -22.37 -6.26 4.84
C PRO A 155 -22.90 -5.07 4.04
#